data_ceedd39457ca6834f25268ec7bcfc318
#
_entry.id   ceedd39457ca6834f25268ec7bcfc318
#
_cell.length_a   1.000
_cell.length_b   1.000
_cell.length_c   1.000
_cell.angle_alpha   90.00
_cell.angle_beta   90.00
_cell.angle_gamma   90.00
#
_symmetry.space_group_name_H-M   'P 1'
#
loop_
_entity.id
_entity.type
_entity.pdbx_description
1 polymer ?
#
loop_
_entity_poly.entity_id
_entity_poly.type
_entity_poly.pdbx_seq_one_letter_code
_entity_poly.pdbx_strand_id
1 'polypeptide(L)'
;MHGLSECMAEPIEAATLRARLFVKGKVQGVGYRAFAARIASQRGLCGGVRNLDDGRVELDVEGPKDQILILIEDAKTGPPASQVAAVEVEWSPATGRFSDFQVWY
;
A
#
# COMPACT_ATOMS: atom_id res chain seq x y z
N MET A 1 5.47 -7.86 22.31
CA MET A 1 5.18 -7.91 21.70
C MET A 1 5.28 -7.66 21.02
N HIS A 2 5.37 -7.39 20.73
CA HIS A 2 5.12 -7.27 19.96
C HIS A 2 5.29 -7.40 19.12
N GLY A 3 6.10 -7.67 19.51
CA GLY A 3 6.30 -7.50 18.35
C GLY A 3 5.35 -7.88 17.52
N LEU A 4 4.73 -8.15 17.93
CA LEU A 4 3.92 -8.46 17.06
C LEU A 4 3.90 -7.71 15.99
N SER A 5 3.74 -8.23 14.98
CA SER A 5 3.49 -7.51 13.80
C SER A 5 2.37 -6.59 14.05
N GLU A 6 2.54 -5.39 13.67
CA GLU A 6 1.45 -4.50 13.72
C GLU A 6 0.50 -4.74 12.62
N CYS A 7 0.90 -5.46 11.59
CA CYS A 7 0.04 -5.78 10.49
C CYS A 7 -0.95 -6.83 10.89
N MET A 8 -2.19 -6.67 10.52
CA MET A 8 -3.19 -7.70 10.74
C MET A 8 -3.42 -8.00 12.21
N ALA A 9 -2.98 -7.11 13.07
CA ALA A 9 -3.16 -7.32 14.49
C ALA A 9 -4.52 -6.86 14.97
N GLU A 10 -5.39 -6.56 14.06
CA GLU A 10 -6.59 -5.87 14.38
C GLU A 10 -7.66 -6.68 14.96
N PRO A 11 -8.57 -6.07 15.66
CA PRO A 11 -9.73 -6.76 16.16
C PRO A 11 -10.50 -7.39 15.05
N ILE A 12 -11.12 -8.45 15.40
CA ILE A 12 -11.83 -9.19 14.44
C ILE A 12 -12.98 -8.48 13.82
N GLU A 13 -13.47 -7.43 14.42
CA GLU A 13 -14.58 -6.74 13.79
C GLU A 13 -14.18 -6.00 12.54
N ALA A 14 -12.92 -5.66 12.41
CA ALA A 14 -12.47 -4.94 11.23
C ALA A 14 -12.33 -5.89 10.08
N ALA A 15 -12.99 -5.61 8.98
CA ALA A 15 -12.82 -6.42 7.79
C ALA A 15 -11.39 -6.25 7.29
N THR A 16 -10.69 -7.37 7.16
CA THR A 16 -9.33 -7.41 6.66
C THR A 16 -9.36 -7.87 5.22
N LEU A 17 -8.80 -7.07 4.34
CA LEU A 17 -8.82 -7.32 2.91
C LEU A 17 -7.45 -7.15 2.31
N ARG A 18 -7.33 -7.51 1.06
CA ARG A 18 -6.17 -7.26 0.24
C ARG A 18 -6.56 -6.33 -0.90
N ALA A 19 -5.71 -5.37 -1.20
CA ALA A 19 -5.88 -4.52 -2.34
C ALA A 19 -4.58 -4.43 -3.10
N ARG A 20 -4.64 -4.54 -4.42
CA ARG A 20 -3.51 -4.24 -5.27
C ARG A 20 -3.82 -2.95 -5.98
N LEU A 21 -2.91 -1.98 -5.84
CA LEU A 21 -3.07 -0.68 -6.46
C LEU A 21 -2.05 -0.56 -7.58
N PHE A 22 -2.52 -0.10 -8.74
CA PHE A 22 -1.64 0.18 -9.87
C PHE A 22 -1.69 1.67 -10.13
N VAL A 23 -0.58 2.35 -9.88
CA VAL A 23 -0.49 3.81 -9.92
C VAL A 23 0.16 4.21 -11.22
N LYS A 24 -0.53 5.02 -12.01
CA LYS A 24 -0.07 5.48 -13.32
C LYS A 24 0.28 6.95 -13.25
N GLY A 25 1.20 7.37 -14.10
CA GLY A 25 1.60 8.75 -14.20
C GLY A 25 3.10 8.90 -14.02
N LYS A 26 3.53 10.11 -13.62
CA LYS A 26 4.92 10.34 -13.29
C LYS A 26 5.13 9.92 -11.85
N VAL A 27 5.43 8.64 -11.65
CA VAL A 27 5.47 8.03 -10.32
C VAL A 27 6.75 7.28 -10.02
N GLN A 28 7.61 7.02 -11.02
CA GLN A 28 8.90 6.41 -10.78
C GLN A 28 9.98 7.47 -10.75
N GLY A 29 11.00 7.28 -9.89
CA GLY A 29 12.10 8.23 -9.80
C GLY A 29 11.75 9.51 -9.05
N VAL A 30 10.65 9.52 -8.31
CA VAL A 30 10.17 10.71 -7.61
C VAL A 30 9.92 10.44 -6.12
N GLY A 31 10.43 9.32 -5.60
CA GLY A 31 10.28 8.98 -4.19
C GLY A 31 8.95 8.33 -3.86
N TYR A 32 8.23 7.83 -4.85
CA TYR A 32 6.88 7.27 -4.63
C TYR A 32 6.92 6.04 -3.74
N ARG A 33 7.88 5.12 -3.97
CA ARG A 33 7.94 3.90 -3.17
C ARG A 33 8.19 4.19 -1.69
N ALA A 34 9.08 5.12 -1.37
CA ALA A 34 9.34 5.50 0.02
C ALA A 34 8.13 6.17 0.64
N PHE A 35 7.46 7.01 -0.12
CA PHE A 35 6.21 7.66 0.31
C PHE A 35 5.15 6.62 0.66
N ALA A 36 4.93 5.67 -0.24
CA ALA A 36 3.91 4.63 -0.05
C ALA A 36 4.25 3.75 1.16
N ALA A 37 5.51 3.37 1.31
CA ALA A 37 5.93 2.54 2.42
C ALA A 37 5.73 3.24 3.76
N ARG A 38 6.03 4.54 3.81
CA ARG A 38 5.84 5.29 5.05
C ARG A 38 4.37 5.36 5.45
N ILE A 39 3.49 5.64 4.49
CA ILE A 39 2.07 5.73 4.79
C ILE A 39 1.50 4.38 5.18
N ALA A 40 1.84 3.34 4.43
CA ALA A 40 1.35 2.00 4.74
C ALA A 40 1.77 1.56 6.14
N SER A 41 3.02 1.82 6.50
CA SER A 41 3.51 1.47 7.83
C SER A 41 2.79 2.25 8.92
N GLN A 42 2.55 3.53 8.69
CA GLN A 42 1.83 4.36 9.66
C GLN A 42 0.40 3.89 9.85
N ARG A 43 -0.20 3.26 8.84
CA ARG A 43 -1.57 2.77 8.89
C ARG A 43 -1.67 1.32 9.35
N GLY A 44 -0.56 0.70 9.71
CA GLY A 44 -0.56 -0.69 10.13
C GLY A 44 -0.84 -1.68 9.01
N LEU A 45 -0.54 -1.30 7.77
CA LEU A 45 -0.77 -2.17 6.62
C LEU A 45 0.47 -2.98 6.30
N CYS A 46 0.27 -4.17 5.78
CA CYS A 46 1.34 -5.06 5.38
C CYS A 46 1.38 -5.21 3.87
N GLY A 47 2.50 -5.63 3.34
CA GLY A 47 2.64 -5.90 1.93
C GLY A 47 3.91 -5.31 1.36
N GLY A 48 3.81 -4.68 0.21
CA GLY A 48 4.96 -4.07 -0.41
C GLY A 48 4.61 -3.17 -1.58
N VAL A 49 5.61 -2.46 -2.06
CA VAL A 49 5.49 -1.56 -3.19
C VAL A 49 6.68 -1.75 -4.11
N ARG A 50 6.43 -1.76 -5.41
CA ARG A 50 7.50 -1.90 -6.40
C ARG A 50 7.20 -1.13 -7.67
N ASN A 51 8.26 -0.79 -8.39
CA ASN A 51 8.12 -0.26 -9.74
C ASN A 51 7.87 -1.41 -10.71
N LEU A 52 6.99 -1.16 -11.69
CA LEU A 52 6.78 -2.09 -12.78
C LEU A 52 7.55 -1.62 -14.01
N ASP A 53 7.80 -2.57 -14.91
CA ASP A 53 8.59 -2.27 -16.11
C ASP A 53 7.91 -1.26 -17.04
N ASP A 54 6.59 -1.16 -16.96
CA ASP A 54 5.82 -0.27 -17.82
C ASP A 54 5.67 1.15 -17.25
N GLY A 55 6.36 1.46 -16.17
CA GLY A 55 6.34 2.80 -15.59
C GLY A 55 5.36 2.98 -14.44
N ARG A 56 4.47 2.03 -14.21
CA ARG A 56 3.55 2.10 -13.09
C ARG A 56 4.25 1.71 -11.79
N VAL A 57 3.61 2.05 -10.68
CA VAL A 57 4.01 1.56 -9.36
C VAL A 57 2.88 0.65 -8.86
N GLU A 58 3.23 -0.51 -8.34
CA GLU A 58 2.26 -1.44 -7.77
C GLU A 58 2.41 -1.48 -6.26
N LEU A 59 1.29 -1.32 -5.55
CA LEU A 59 1.23 -1.58 -4.12
C LEU A 59 0.37 -2.82 -3.91
N ASP A 60 0.85 -3.73 -3.06
CA ASP A 60 0.09 -4.91 -2.66
C ASP A 60 -0.07 -4.80 -1.15
N VAL A 61 -1.29 -4.53 -0.66
CA VAL A 61 -1.50 -4.22 0.74
C VAL A 61 -2.58 -5.10 1.35
N GLU A 62 -2.38 -5.42 2.63
CA GLU A 62 -3.38 -6.15 3.42
C GLU A 62 -3.56 -5.46 4.75
N GLY A 63 -4.79 -5.42 5.21
CA GLY A 63 -5.13 -4.83 6.49
C GLY A 63 -6.60 -4.46 6.56
N PRO A 64 -6.98 -3.68 7.57
CA PRO A 64 -8.36 -3.23 7.71
C PRO A 64 -8.76 -2.38 6.52
N LYS A 65 -9.97 -2.60 6.03
CA LYS A 65 -10.44 -1.92 4.82
C LYS A 65 -10.41 -0.41 4.96
N ASP A 66 -10.79 0.13 6.13
CA ASP A 66 -10.81 1.58 6.31
C ASP A 66 -9.41 2.17 6.19
N GLN A 67 -8.39 1.47 6.65
CA GLN A 67 -7.01 1.94 6.53
C GLN A 67 -6.52 1.86 5.10
N ILE A 68 -6.94 0.82 4.37
CA ILE A 68 -6.60 0.72 2.95
C ILE A 68 -7.25 1.86 2.17
N LEU A 69 -8.48 2.21 2.48
CA LEU A 69 -9.15 3.33 1.80
C LEU A 69 -8.41 4.65 2.01
N ILE A 70 -7.88 4.88 3.20
CA ILE A 70 -7.07 6.07 3.47
C ILE A 70 -5.79 6.05 2.63
N LEU A 71 -5.13 4.89 2.57
CA LEU A 71 -3.93 4.74 1.75
C LEU A 71 -4.24 5.05 0.28
N ILE A 72 -5.38 4.58 -0.23
CA ILE A 72 -5.75 4.83 -1.62
C ILE A 72 -5.86 6.33 -1.89
N GLU A 73 -6.49 7.08 -0.98
CA GLU A 73 -6.59 8.52 -1.15
C GLU A 73 -5.22 9.20 -1.14
N ASP A 74 -4.34 8.77 -0.25
CA ASP A 74 -2.98 9.31 -0.23
C ASP A 74 -2.20 8.93 -1.47
N ALA A 75 -2.45 7.72 -1.99
CA ALA A 75 -1.79 7.26 -3.20
C ALA A 75 -2.17 8.10 -4.42
N LYS A 76 -3.40 8.59 -4.46
CA LYS A 76 -3.86 9.45 -5.55
C LYS A 76 -3.15 10.80 -5.55
N THR A 77 -2.76 11.27 -4.39
CA THR A 77 -2.01 12.52 -4.27
C THR A 77 -0.53 12.32 -4.59
N GLY A 78 0.07 11.31 -4.00
CA GLY A 78 1.48 11.02 -4.17
C GLY A 78 2.39 12.04 -3.51
N PRO A 79 3.71 11.82 -3.58
CA PRO A 79 4.68 12.79 -3.08
C PRO A 79 4.72 14.04 -3.98
N PRO A 80 5.30 15.14 -3.48
CA PRO A 80 5.26 16.42 -4.21
C PRO A 80 5.81 16.38 -5.64
N ALA A 81 6.81 15.55 -5.90
CA ALA A 81 7.43 15.51 -7.22
C ALA A 81 6.68 14.60 -8.18
N SER A 82 5.65 13.90 -7.72
CA SER A 82 4.90 12.98 -8.57
C SER A 82 3.75 13.68 -9.29
N GLN A 83 3.28 13.03 -10.35
CA GLN A 83 2.05 13.41 -11.03
C GLN A 83 1.26 12.14 -11.25
N VAL A 84 0.26 11.91 -10.41
CA VAL A 84 -0.55 10.70 -10.46
C VAL A 84 -1.68 10.93 -11.43
N ALA A 85 -1.72 10.13 -12.48
CA ALA A 85 -2.77 10.22 -13.49
C ALA A 85 -3.97 9.36 -13.12
N ALA A 86 -3.74 8.18 -12.54
CA ALA A 86 -4.82 7.26 -12.18
C ALA A 86 -4.31 6.25 -11.18
N VAL A 87 -5.24 5.75 -10.36
CA VAL A 87 -4.97 4.62 -9.46
C VAL A 87 -6.06 3.60 -9.70
N GLU A 88 -5.64 2.39 -10.11
CA GLU A 88 -6.57 1.27 -10.28
C GLU A 88 -6.44 0.35 -9.08
N VAL A 89 -7.56 -0.14 -8.57
CA VAL A 89 -7.58 -0.94 -7.35
C VAL A 89 -8.27 -2.27 -7.63
N GLU A 90 -7.61 -3.36 -7.23
CA GLU A 90 -8.19 -4.70 -7.29
C GLU A 90 -8.30 -5.22 -5.87
N TRP A 91 -9.50 -5.50 -5.43
CA TRP A 91 -9.77 -6.01 -4.10
C TRP A 91 -9.81 -7.55 -4.10
N SER A 92 -9.34 -8.15 -3.02
CA SER A 92 -9.42 -9.59 -2.84
C SER A 92 -9.35 -9.92 -1.36
N PRO A 93 -9.59 -11.18 -0.98
CA PRO A 93 -9.44 -11.58 0.42
C PRO A 93 -7.99 -11.48 0.87
N ALA A 94 -7.79 -11.13 2.12
CA ALA A 94 -6.46 -11.10 2.70
C ALA A 94 -5.88 -12.50 2.81
N THR A 95 -4.58 -12.62 2.63
CA THR A 95 -3.89 -13.91 2.68
C THR A 95 -3.19 -14.16 4.02
N GLY A 96 -2.91 -13.09 4.76
CA GLY A 96 -2.20 -13.19 6.03
C GLY A 96 -0.72 -13.49 5.89
N ARG A 97 -0.17 -13.43 4.68
CA ARG A 97 1.21 -13.87 4.46
C ARG A 97 2.26 -12.78 4.69
N PHE A 98 1.83 -11.53 4.80
CA PHE A 98 2.78 -10.43 5.01
C PHE A 98 2.91 -10.14 6.50
N SER A 99 4.12 -9.79 6.93
CA SER A 99 4.37 -9.43 8.33
C SER A 99 4.69 -7.95 8.51
N ASP A 100 5.03 -7.26 7.44
CA ASP A 100 5.32 -5.82 7.49
C ASP A 100 5.08 -5.24 6.11
N PHE A 101 5.43 -3.96 5.94
CA PHE A 101 5.37 -3.33 4.62
C PHE A 101 6.78 -2.99 4.17
N GLN A 102 7.12 -3.42 2.97
CA GLN A 102 8.47 -3.30 2.44
C GLN A 102 8.49 -2.65 1.06
N VAL A 103 9.62 -2.08 0.72
CA VAL A 103 9.89 -1.64 -0.64
C VAL A 103 10.53 -2.81 -1.37
N TRP A 104 9.92 -3.23 -2.45
CA TRP A 104 10.43 -4.33 -3.27
C TRP A 104 11.20 -3.76 -4.46
N TYR A 105 12.27 -4.43 -4.82
CA TYR A 105 13.12 -3.99 -5.94
C TYR A 105 13.11 -4.96 -7.10
#